data_fc9ff5c580e64c1bf7983733471e24cd
#
_entry.id   fc9ff5c580e64c1bf7983733471e24cd
#
_cell.length_a   1.000
_cell.length_b   1.000
_cell.length_c   1.000
_cell.angle_alpha   90.00
_cell.angle_beta   90.00
_cell.angle_gamma   90.00
#
_symmetry.space_group_name_H-M   'P 1'
#
loop_
_entity.id
_entity.type
_entity.pdbx_description
1 polymer ?
#
loop_
_entity_poly.entity_id
_entity_poly.type
_entity_poly.pdbx_seq_one_letter_code
_entity_poly.pdbx_strand_id
1 'polypeptide(L)'
;MEAGLIDEIGCFRKGGAGVVSGKTVIHYAPDAERVPFLVNDLFEWLRTTDEHPLIASCVFHYEFEFIHPFADGNGRTGRLWQTLILSRWRPIFKNLPIENIVYKYQKEYYKAVSYTHLR
;
A
#
# COMPACT_ATOMS: atom_id res chain seq x y z
N MET A 1 14.76 -5.43 -4.17
CA MET A 1 15.53 -4.37 -3.49
C MET A 1 16.95 -4.84 -3.29
N GLU A 2 17.91 -4.08 -3.72
CA GLU A 2 19.31 -4.45 -3.61
C GLU A 2 19.89 -3.95 -2.28
N ALA A 3 20.57 -4.84 -1.56
CA ALA A 3 21.27 -4.46 -0.34
C ALA A 3 22.36 -3.44 -0.66
N GLY A 4 22.44 -2.39 0.13
CA GLY A 4 23.45 -1.34 -0.06
C GLY A 4 22.99 -0.12 -0.86
N LEU A 5 21.77 -0.17 -1.46
CA LEU A 5 21.22 1.01 -2.15
C LEU A 5 20.43 1.93 -1.23
N ILE A 6 20.00 1.43 -0.07
CA ILE A 6 19.31 2.24 0.93
C ILE A 6 19.88 1.95 2.31
N ASP A 7 19.89 2.96 3.15
CA ASP A 7 20.45 2.83 4.49
C ASP A 7 19.49 2.23 5.51
N GLU A 8 18.19 2.17 5.17
CA GLU A 8 17.11 1.79 6.08
C GLU A 8 16.50 0.43 5.70
N ILE A 9 17.36 -0.58 5.55
CA ILE A 9 16.94 -1.94 5.19
C ILE A 9 16.33 -2.64 6.40
N GLY A 10 15.18 -3.30 6.19
CA GLY A 10 14.56 -4.12 7.22
C GLY A 10 13.89 -3.35 8.36
N CYS A 11 13.68 -2.05 8.17
CA CYS A 11 13.00 -1.22 9.17
C CYS A 11 12.11 -0.19 8.48
N PHE A 12 11.23 0.42 9.26
CA PHE A 12 10.43 1.54 8.76
C PHE A 12 11.30 2.76 8.52
N ARG A 13 10.86 3.64 7.61
CA ARG A 13 11.57 4.89 7.33
C ARG A 13 11.71 5.75 8.59
N LYS A 14 12.80 6.50 8.64
CA LYS A 14 13.09 7.42 9.75
C LYS A 14 12.86 8.87 9.37
N GLY A 15 12.76 9.16 8.07
CA GLY A 15 12.55 10.49 7.54
C GLY A 15 11.18 10.67 6.92
N GLY A 16 10.90 11.90 6.48
CA GLY A 16 9.69 12.22 5.76
C GLY A 16 9.64 11.53 4.38
N ALA A 17 8.43 11.41 3.84
CA ALA A 17 8.21 10.91 2.50
C ALA A 17 7.06 11.68 1.84
N GLY A 18 7.09 11.72 0.52
CA GLY A 18 6.04 12.35 -0.26
C GLY A 18 5.92 11.70 -1.63
N VAL A 19 4.73 11.74 -2.18
CA VAL A 19 4.48 11.31 -3.56
C VAL A 19 4.42 12.56 -4.43
N VAL A 20 5.21 12.58 -5.49
CA VAL A 20 5.29 13.74 -6.37
C VAL A 20 4.79 13.40 -7.77
N SER A 21 4.21 14.40 -8.43
CA SER A 21 3.87 14.36 -9.84
C SER A 21 4.56 15.54 -10.50
N GLY A 22 5.62 15.26 -11.27
CA GLY A 22 6.48 16.30 -11.79
C GLY A 22 7.17 17.06 -10.66
N LYS A 23 6.93 18.38 -10.59
CA LYS A 23 7.48 19.23 -9.51
C LYS A 23 6.50 19.46 -8.35
N THR A 24 5.30 18.90 -8.45
CA THR A 24 4.24 19.11 -7.46
C THR A 24 4.15 17.92 -6.52
N VAL A 25 4.21 18.18 -5.22
CA VAL A 25 3.95 17.16 -4.20
C VAL A 25 2.44 16.98 -4.10
N ILE A 26 1.96 15.77 -4.43
CA ILE A 26 0.53 15.44 -4.41
C ILE A 26 0.11 14.74 -3.13
N HIS A 27 1.07 14.25 -2.34
CA HIS A 27 0.79 13.61 -1.07
C HIS A 27 2.02 13.69 -0.16
N TYR A 28 1.81 14.11 1.07
CA TYR A 28 2.80 14.00 2.13
C TYR A 28 2.43 12.82 3.00
N ALA A 29 3.33 11.86 3.14
CA ALA A 29 3.13 10.73 4.03
C ALA A 29 3.10 11.19 5.49
N PRO A 30 2.46 10.41 6.38
CA PRO A 30 2.49 10.70 7.81
C PRO A 30 3.93 10.77 8.36
N ASP A 31 4.08 11.45 9.50
CA ASP A 31 5.38 11.52 10.16
C ASP A 31 5.94 10.13 10.47
N ALA A 32 7.25 9.98 10.34
CA ALA A 32 7.91 8.69 10.53
C ALA A 32 7.61 8.07 11.91
N GLU A 33 7.46 8.89 12.94
CA GLU A 33 7.15 8.43 14.30
C GLU A 33 5.79 7.74 14.39
N ARG A 34 4.85 8.09 13.51
CA ARG A 34 3.51 7.51 13.47
C ARG A 34 3.45 6.20 12.70
N VAL A 35 4.44 5.92 11.86
CA VAL A 35 4.40 4.78 10.95
C VAL A 35 4.17 3.44 11.65
N PRO A 36 4.90 3.08 12.73
CA PRO A 36 4.67 1.80 13.39
C PRO A 36 3.23 1.63 13.88
N PHE A 37 2.63 2.68 14.42
CA PHE A 37 1.26 2.66 14.93
C PHE A 37 0.26 2.51 13.78
N LEU A 38 0.45 3.25 12.70
CA LEU A 38 -0.44 3.20 11.54
C LEU A 38 -0.38 1.84 10.83
N VAL A 39 0.79 1.26 10.71
CA VAL A 39 0.96 -0.07 10.13
C VAL A 39 0.28 -1.11 11.01
N ASN A 40 0.47 -1.03 12.31
CA ASN A 40 -0.18 -1.95 13.25
C ASN A 40 -1.71 -1.85 13.16
N ASP A 41 -2.24 -0.63 13.12
CA ASP A 41 -3.68 -0.41 13.00
C ASP A 41 -4.21 -0.97 11.68
N LEU A 42 -3.47 -0.82 10.59
CA LEU A 42 -3.85 -1.35 9.29
C LEU A 42 -3.94 -2.88 9.31
N PHE A 43 -2.97 -3.56 9.89
CA PHE A 43 -3.00 -5.02 10.01
C PHE A 43 -4.11 -5.48 10.94
N GLU A 44 -4.38 -4.77 12.03
CA GLU A 44 -5.49 -5.08 12.93
C GLU A 44 -6.83 -4.93 12.21
N TRP A 45 -6.99 -3.87 11.42
CA TRP A 45 -8.17 -3.70 10.59
C TRP A 45 -8.33 -4.86 9.60
N LEU A 46 -7.25 -5.25 8.92
CA LEU A 46 -7.29 -6.36 7.96
C LEU A 46 -7.73 -7.67 8.63
N ARG A 47 -7.24 -7.90 9.85
CA ARG A 47 -7.54 -9.11 10.61
C ARG A 47 -9.01 -9.20 11.04
N THR A 48 -9.63 -8.06 11.28
CA THR A 48 -10.99 -7.99 11.89
C THR A 48 -12.07 -7.48 10.96
N THR A 49 -11.72 -7.03 9.75
CA THR A 49 -12.72 -6.46 8.84
C THR A 49 -13.69 -7.50 8.30
N ASP A 50 -14.96 -7.10 8.14
CA ASP A 50 -16.01 -7.89 7.49
C ASP A 50 -16.15 -7.59 6.00
N GLU A 51 -15.32 -6.69 5.48
CA GLU A 51 -15.38 -6.32 4.07
C GLU A 51 -15.06 -7.51 3.16
N HIS A 52 -15.71 -7.53 2.00
CA HIS A 52 -15.39 -8.51 0.97
C HIS A 52 -13.89 -8.44 0.63
N PRO A 53 -13.22 -9.60 0.41
CA PRO A 53 -11.77 -9.61 0.13
C PRO A 53 -11.31 -8.71 -1.01
N LEU A 54 -12.10 -8.54 -2.07
CA LEU A 54 -11.79 -7.59 -3.14
C LEU A 54 -11.67 -6.16 -2.59
N ILE A 55 -12.66 -5.75 -1.81
CA ILE A 55 -12.69 -4.42 -1.20
C ILE A 55 -11.56 -4.29 -0.18
N ALA A 56 -11.42 -5.29 0.69
CA ALA A 56 -10.37 -5.28 1.72
C ALA A 56 -8.97 -5.15 1.12
N SER A 57 -8.69 -5.87 0.03
CA SER A 57 -7.40 -5.80 -0.63
C SER A 57 -7.11 -4.41 -1.21
N CYS A 58 -8.11 -3.77 -1.78
CA CYS A 58 -7.97 -2.43 -2.36
C CYS A 58 -7.79 -1.38 -1.27
N VAL A 59 -8.57 -1.45 -0.18
CA VAL A 59 -8.44 -0.53 0.95
C VAL A 59 -7.06 -0.69 1.61
N PHE A 60 -6.63 -1.94 1.83
CA PHE A 60 -5.31 -2.20 2.39
C PHE A 60 -4.21 -1.61 1.52
N HIS A 61 -4.27 -1.84 0.21
CA HIS A 61 -3.27 -1.31 -0.71
C HIS A 61 -3.21 0.21 -0.67
N TYR A 62 -4.38 0.86 -0.73
CA TYR A 62 -4.45 2.32 -0.67
C TYR A 62 -3.87 2.87 0.64
N GLU A 63 -4.26 2.28 1.78
CA GLU A 63 -3.77 2.71 3.08
C GLU A 63 -2.28 2.49 3.23
N PHE A 64 -1.78 1.36 2.74
CA PHE A 64 -0.35 1.05 2.76
C PHE A 64 0.44 2.09 1.97
N GLU A 65 -0.02 2.42 0.78
CA GLU A 65 0.60 3.46 -0.05
C GLU A 65 0.54 4.83 0.63
N PHE A 66 -0.57 5.13 1.31
CA PHE A 66 -0.73 6.38 2.06
C PHE A 66 0.29 6.48 3.21
N ILE A 67 0.45 5.42 3.98
CA ILE A 67 1.40 5.38 5.09
C ILE A 67 2.83 5.48 4.58
N HIS A 68 3.10 4.84 3.45
CA HIS A 68 4.43 4.85 2.82
C HIS A 68 5.51 4.44 3.82
N PRO A 69 5.43 3.21 4.39
CA PRO A 69 6.17 2.89 5.62
C PRO A 69 7.68 2.74 5.45
N PHE A 70 8.15 2.46 4.24
CA PHE A 70 9.57 2.18 4.01
C PHE A 70 10.24 3.33 3.26
N ALA A 71 11.57 3.38 3.32
CA ALA A 71 12.35 4.33 2.54
C ALA A 71 12.23 4.04 1.03
N ASP A 72 12.11 2.76 0.66
CA ASP A 72 11.96 2.32 -0.73
C ASP A 72 11.16 1.02 -0.80
N GLY A 73 10.59 0.74 -1.95
CA GLY A 73 9.90 -0.52 -2.22
C GLY A 73 8.45 -0.57 -1.75
N ASN A 74 7.85 0.55 -1.37
CA ASN A 74 6.48 0.59 -0.87
C ASN A 74 5.45 0.10 -1.90
N GLY A 75 5.59 0.53 -3.15
CA GLY A 75 4.68 0.11 -4.22
C GLY A 75 4.72 -1.39 -4.45
N ARG A 76 5.90 -1.97 -4.52
CA ARG A 76 6.08 -3.42 -4.71
C ARG A 76 5.54 -4.21 -3.52
N THR A 77 5.83 -3.75 -2.32
CA THR A 77 5.37 -4.39 -1.09
C THR A 77 3.85 -4.31 -0.97
N GLY A 78 3.27 -3.16 -1.26
CA GLY A 78 1.82 -2.98 -1.22
C GLY A 78 1.09 -3.89 -2.21
N ARG A 79 1.61 -4.01 -3.43
CA ARG A 79 1.03 -4.91 -4.43
C ARG A 79 1.20 -6.38 -4.07
N LEU A 80 2.31 -6.74 -3.47
CA LEU A 80 2.53 -8.10 -2.97
C LEU A 80 1.49 -8.46 -1.90
N TRP A 81 1.24 -7.57 -0.97
CA TRP A 81 0.20 -7.75 0.05
C TRP A 81 -1.19 -7.87 -0.56
N GLN A 82 -1.50 -7.04 -1.56
CA GLN A 82 -2.78 -7.12 -2.25
C GLN A 82 -2.96 -8.49 -2.90
N THR A 83 -1.94 -8.98 -3.59
CA THR A 83 -1.95 -10.31 -4.19
C THR A 83 -2.13 -11.40 -3.15
N LEU A 84 -1.46 -11.29 -2.02
CA LEU A 84 -1.57 -12.26 -0.93
C LEU A 84 -3.00 -12.31 -0.36
N ILE A 85 -3.60 -11.16 -0.11
CA ILE A 85 -4.98 -11.07 0.41
C ILE A 85 -5.95 -11.73 -0.58
N LEU A 86 -5.84 -11.39 -1.86
CA LEU A 86 -6.71 -11.93 -2.89
C LEU A 86 -6.49 -13.44 -3.10
N SER A 87 -5.25 -13.91 -3.05
CA SER A 87 -4.94 -15.32 -3.25
C SER A 87 -5.47 -16.22 -2.15
N ARG A 88 -5.61 -15.70 -0.94
CA ARG A 88 -6.23 -16.45 0.17
C ARG A 88 -7.73 -16.61 -0.03
N TRP A 89 -8.35 -15.66 -0.70
CA TRP A 89 -9.76 -15.76 -1.06
C TRP A 89 -9.98 -16.65 -2.29
N ARG A 90 -9.19 -16.43 -3.35
CA ARG A 90 -9.24 -17.20 -4.60
C ARG A 90 -7.83 -17.47 -5.10
N PRO A 91 -7.35 -18.72 -5.07
CA PRO A 91 -5.97 -19.05 -5.46
C PRO A 91 -5.57 -18.62 -6.87
N ILE A 92 -6.52 -18.44 -7.79
CA ILE A 92 -6.24 -17.98 -9.15
C ILE A 92 -5.49 -16.63 -9.15
N PHE A 93 -5.68 -15.81 -8.12
CA PHE A 93 -5.01 -14.51 -8.05
C PHE A 93 -3.49 -14.61 -7.89
N LYS A 94 -2.95 -15.76 -7.55
CA LYS A 94 -1.49 -15.97 -7.56
C LYS A 94 -0.90 -15.82 -8.96
N ASN A 95 -1.69 -16.10 -9.99
CA ASN A 95 -1.25 -16.14 -11.38
C ASN A 95 -1.78 -14.99 -12.23
N LEU A 96 -2.59 -14.10 -11.66
CA LEU A 96 -3.12 -12.95 -12.36
C LEU A 96 -2.20 -11.74 -12.17
N PRO A 97 -1.94 -10.98 -13.26
CA PRO A 97 -1.06 -9.81 -13.20
C PRO A 97 -1.80 -8.58 -12.63
N ILE A 98 -2.24 -8.66 -11.38
CA ILE A 98 -3.02 -7.60 -10.72
C ILE A 98 -2.26 -6.28 -10.74
N GLU A 99 -0.97 -6.32 -10.45
CA GLU A 99 -0.12 -5.12 -10.43
C GLU A 99 -0.06 -4.41 -11.77
N ASN A 100 -0.06 -5.15 -12.89
CA ASN A 100 -0.06 -4.55 -14.22
C ASN A 100 -1.40 -3.89 -14.52
N ILE A 101 -2.50 -4.49 -14.07
CA ILE A 101 -3.85 -3.95 -14.25
C ILE A 101 -4.01 -2.69 -13.39
N VAL A 102 -3.59 -2.73 -12.14
CA VAL A 102 -3.64 -1.57 -11.23
C VAL A 102 -2.81 -0.43 -11.81
N TYR A 103 -1.61 -0.71 -12.30
CA TYR A 103 -0.75 0.31 -12.90
C TYR A 103 -1.39 0.95 -14.13
N LYS A 104 -1.97 0.13 -15.02
CA LYS A 104 -2.61 0.60 -16.24
C LYS A 104 -3.81 1.53 -15.96
N TYR A 105 -4.59 1.23 -14.93
CA TYR A 105 -5.80 1.97 -14.57
C TYR A 105 -5.65 2.71 -13.25
N GLN A 106 -4.47 3.20 -12.97
CA GLN A 106 -4.09 3.76 -11.66
C GLN A 106 -5.00 4.88 -11.19
N LYS A 107 -5.38 5.80 -12.09
CA LYS A 107 -6.25 6.93 -11.73
C LYS A 107 -7.63 6.47 -11.30
N GLU A 108 -8.21 5.57 -12.08
CA GLU A 108 -9.54 5.01 -11.81
C GLU A 108 -9.52 4.18 -10.52
N TYR A 109 -8.46 3.41 -10.32
CA TYR A 109 -8.28 2.58 -9.13
C TYR A 109 -8.28 3.44 -7.86
N TYR A 110 -7.43 4.45 -7.81
CA TYR A 110 -7.33 5.31 -6.61
C TYR A 110 -8.59 6.13 -6.39
N LYS A 111 -9.25 6.57 -7.46
CA LYS A 111 -10.52 7.27 -7.36
C LYS A 111 -11.59 6.36 -6.75
N ALA A 112 -11.69 5.13 -7.22
CA ALA A 112 -12.67 4.16 -6.71
C ALA A 112 -12.43 3.85 -5.23
N VAL A 113 -11.18 3.64 -4.83
CA VAL A 113 -10.83 3.35 -3.43
C VAL A 113 -11.14 4.55 -2.54
N SER A 114 -10.87 5.77 -3.01
CA SER A 114 -11.19 6.99 -2.25
C SER A 114 -12.68 7.13 -1.96
N TYR A 115 -13.55 6.73 -2.89
CA TYR A 115 -14.99 6.74 -2.67
C TYR A 115 -15.46 5.64 -1.71
N THR A 116 -14.78 4.51 -1.70
CA THR A 116 -15.16 3.37 -0.87
C THR A 116 -14.68 3.54 0.58
N HIS A 117 -13.52 4.15 0.75
CA HIS A 117 -12.88 4.33 2.05
C HIS A 117 -12.86 5.81 2.42
N LEU A 118 -13.71 6.17 3.38
CA LEU A 118 -13.80 7.55 3.89
C LEU A 118 -12.74 7.78 4.97
N ARG A 119 -12.00 8.83 4.78
CA ARG A 119 -10.97 9.24 5.73
C ARG A 119 -11.43 10.42 6.58
#